data_4371d1d2b373820eda3b10f49f754039
#
_entry.id   4371d1d2b373820eda3b10f49f754039
#
_cell.length_a   1.000
_cell.length_b   1.000
_cell.length_c   1.000
_cell.angle_alpha   90.00
_cell.angle_beta   90.00
_cell.angle_gamma   90.00
#
_symmetry.space_group_name_H-M   'P 1'
#
loop_
_entity.id
_entity.type
_entity.pdbx_description
1 polymer ?
#
loop_
_entity_poly.entity_id
_entity_poly.type
_entity_poly.pdbx_seq_one_letter_code
_entity_poly.pdbx_strand_id
1 'polypeptide(L)'
;SMKQAISWFLCATSVLRVRGHKKSISMLVHTSSIQKEHFVIYYEIQNWLADKSKVIDYCREVYTKEAHTITKADLQEANPDYGLLSSVRDDMPTFEELLGELNDLLSGITNILLGEDKSLEYTSGLHLCVDNCSANREAEEGTYLRIVYPTDEQLKSMEKAPAFLVIGGNTLSRGLTIDGLVCTFFSRTSNQADTLMQMARWFGYRKGYELLQRIWITDDALRKFKALAKIDMDLKHEVEMFMERGISPSKFGPRIRNTPEIAKFRITAKKKSQMAEYADFDFCGDSYETTDFTNDDSLIHNLALTDQFIAFLDAMKQPRSSTAAKAFVWDSISYEDVLSRYLSAFEISDYSTSLKNNLRYFFEWMSQMNSEGKFTKWNVAVIDGDNQDNLWSVGDGLYVGMIERTRKKVESEEHIDIGSLRSGRDAVCDVNESKLTPEQLEEFKKTRKNGKNIISKRCDFGLQDKPLLLIYRIKKDGGEPKTKNRLKMNAIDDIIGISIIVSGDSIGETHAKSLRIMI
;
A
#
# COMPACT_ATOMS: atom_id res chain seq x y z
N SER A 1 16.94 20.49 6.26
CA SER A 1 16.68 21.56 7.24
C SER A 1 15.47 22.40 6.84
N MET A 2 14.92 23.18 7.76
CA MET A 2 13.80 24.10 7.46
C MET A 2 14.18 25.12 6.40
N LYS A 3 15.40 25.66 6.45
CA LYS A 3 15.91 26.60 5.41
C LYS A 3 15.89 25.96 4.02
N GLN A 4 16.29 24.72 3.87
CA GLN A 4 16.20 23.99 2.59
C GLN A 4 14.76 23.86 2.11
N ALA A 5 13.83 23.50 3.01
CA ALA A 5 12.41 23.40 2.65
C ALA A 5 11.82 24.72 2.17
N ILE A 6 12.15 25.84 2.85
CA ILE A 6 11.70 27.17 2.46
C ILE A 6 12.34 27.58 1.13
N SER A 7 13.65 27.34 0.95
CA SER A 7 14.34 27.63 -0.31
C SER A 7 13.74 26.86 -1.49
N TRP A 8 13.42 25.57 -1.30
CA TRP A 8 12.70 24.81 -2.32
C TRP A 8 11.32 25.39 -2.62
N PHE A 9 10.57 25.76 -1.58
CA PHE A 9 9.25 26.38 -1.75
C PHE A 9 9.31 27.64 -2.59
N LEU A 10 10.29 28.53 -2.32
CA LEU A 10 10.50 29.75 -3.11
C LEU A 10 10.84 29.43 -4.58
N CYS A 11 11.72 28.46 -4.83
CA CYS A 11 12.05 28.00 -6.18
C CYS A 11 10.83 27.38 -6.88
N ALA A 12 10.11 26.49 -6.23
CA ALA A 12 8.91 25.84 -6.79
C ALA A 12 7.81 26.87 -7.11
N THR A 13 7.63 27.88 -6.24
CA THR A 13 6.71 28.99 -6.49
C THR A 13 7.13 29.78 -7.72
N SER A 14 8.42 30.07 -7.87
CA SER A 14 8.97 30.77 -9.03
C SER A 14 8.78 29.95 -10.31
N VAL A 15 9.04 28.63 -10.29
CA VAL A 15 8.76 27.72 -11.42
C VAL A 15 7.29 27.79 -11.82
N LEU A 16 6.38 27.71 -10.85
CA LEU A 16 4.93 27.77 -11.13
C LEU A 16 4.52 29.10 -11.75
N ARG A 17 5.07 30.23 -11.28
CA ARG A 17 4.81 31.56 -11.84
C ARG A 17 5.35 31.70 -13.26
N VAL A 18 6.57 31.26 -13.52
CA VAL A 18 7.17 31.23 -14.88
C VAL A 18 6.29 30.38 -15.81
N ARG A 19 5.70 29.30 -15.31
CA ARG A 19 4.75 28.46 -16.07
C ARG A 19 3.34 29.05 -16.21
N GLY A 20 3.11 30.26 -15.68
CA GLY A 20 1.82 30.96 -15.77
C GLY A 20 0.74 30.48 -14.79
N HIS A 21 1.14 29.83 -13.69
CA HIS A 21 0.18 29.42 -12.66
C HIS A 21 -0.47 30.64 -11.98
N LYS A 22 -1.78 30.59 -11.77
CA LYS A 22 -2.56 31.74 -11.25
C LYS A 22 -3.23 31.48 -9.91
N LYS A 23 -3.27 30.23 -9.42
CA LYS A 23 -3.87 29.88 -8.15
C LYS A 23 -2.88 30.06 -7.00
N SER A 24 -3.39 30.16 -5.78
CA SER A 24 -2.59 30.23 -4.56
C SER A 24 -1.57 29.09 -4.47
N ILE A 25 -0.36 29.39 -3.99
CA ILE A 25 0.72 28.43 -3.82
C ILE A 25 1.14 28.45 -2.35
N SER A 26 1.21 27.30 -1.71
CA SER A 26 1.41 27.23 -0.25
C SER A 26 2.57 26.31 0.15
N MET A 27 3.19 26.67 1.26
CA MET A 27 4.04 25.80 2.07
C MET A 27 3.46 25.66 3.47
N LEU A 28 3.53 24.44 4.02
CA LEU A 28 3.14 24.15 5.38
C LEU A 28 4.36 23.89 6.26
N VAL A 29 4.47 24.60 7.37
CA VAL A 29 5.44 24.36 8.45
C VAL A 29 4.69 23.82 9.64
N HIS A 30 4.71 22.49 9.79
CA HIS A 30 3.97 21.76 10.81
C HIS A 30 4.93 21.17 11.85
N THR A 31 5.07 21.85 12.99
CA THR A 31 6.13 21.53 13.98
C THR A 31 5.54 21.12 15.33
N SER A 32 5.14 22.06 16.15
CA SER A 32 4.71 21.86 17.53
C SER A 32 3.20 21.98 17.71
N SER A 33 2.69 21.47 18.83
CA SER A 33 1.34 21.79 19.30
C SER A 33 1.31 23.05 20.18
N ILE A 34 2.48 23.60 20.55
CA ILE A 34 2.63 24.72 21.47
C ILE A 34 2.58 26.02 20.68
N GLN A 35 1.57 26.83 20.94
CA GLN A 35 1.28 28.07 20.19
C GLN A 35 2.43 29.08 20.23
N LYS A 36 3.12 29.22 21.37
CA LYS A 36 4.27 30.14 21.52
C LYS A 36 5.43 29.78 20.60
N GLU A 37 5.67 28.49 20.35
CA GLU A 37 6.74 28.03 19.47
C GLU A 37 6.47 28.40 18.01
N HIS A 38 5.20 28.52 17.59
CA HIS A 38 4.86 28.99 16.24
C HIS A 38 5.36 30.43 16.00
N PHE A 39 5.25 31.31 16.98
CA PHE A 39 5.74 32.67 16.87
C PHE A 39 7.26 32.74 16.87
N VAL A 40 7.94 31.92 17.68
CA VAL A 40 9.40 31.82 17.62
C VAL A 40 9.87 31.43 16.21
N ILE A 41 9.22 30.41 15.63
CA ILE A 41 9.51 29.97 14.25
C ILE A 41 9.19 31.07 13.24
N TYR A 42 8.09 31.79 13.40
CA TYR A 42 7.69 32.90 12.55
C TYR A 42 8.77 33.98 12.51
N TYR A 43 9.23 34.46 13.68
CA TYR A 43 10.25 35.51 13.73
C TYR A 43 11.60 35.03 13.22
N GLU A 44 11.98 33.78 13.47
CA GLU A 44 13.22 33.20 12.92
C GLU A 44 13.18 33.12 11.39
N ILE A 45 12.04 32.73 10.82
CA ILE A 45 11.86 32.71 9.36
C ILE A 45 11.90 34.13 8.79
N GLN A 46 11.19 35.07 9.41
CA GLN A 46 11.15 36.47 8.99
C GLN A 46 12.57 37.09 9.00
N ASN A 47 13.33 36.89 10.07
CA ASN A 47 14.71 37.36 10.20
C ASN A 47 15.63 36.74 9.16
N TRP A 48 15.49 35.43 8.89
CA TRP A 48 16.30 34.76 7.88
C TRP A 48 15.98 35.25 6.46
N LEU A 49 14.71 35.45 6.14
CA LEU A 49 14.27 35.95 4.84
C LEU A 49 14.65 37.42 4.58
N ALA A 50 15.00 38.19 5.60
CA ALA A 50 15.44 39.57 5.46
C ALA A 50 16.81 39.70 4.73
N ASP A 51 17.68 38.68 4.83
CA ASP A 51 18.95 38.63 4.09
C ASP A 51 18.75 37.99 2.70
N LYS A 52 18.23 38.79 1.77
CA LYS A 52 17.85 38.34 0.41
C LYS A 52 19.00 37.67 -0.34
N SER A 53 20.21 38.22 -0.26
CA SER A 53 21.36 37.66 -0.97
C SER A 53 21.62 36.22 -0.52
N LYS A 54 21.69 36.03 0.79
CA LYS A 54 21.91 34.72 1.39
C LYS A 54 20.80 33.73 1.09
N VAL A 55 19.53 34.19 1.07
CA VAL A 55 18.39 33.33 0.71
C VAL A 55 18.49 32.90 -0.75
N ILE A 56 18.87 33.79 -1.67
CA ILE A 56 19.05 33.46 -3.09
C ILE A 56 20.16 32.43 -3.28
N ASP A 57 21.28 32.53 -2.54
CA ASP A 57 22.35 31.54 -2.59
C ASP A 57 21.86 30.15 -2.11
N TYR A 58 21.12 30.12 -1.02
CA TYR A 58 20.46 28.89 -0.56
C TYR A 58 19.47 28.33 -1.59
N CYS A 59 18.67 29.17 -2.23
CA CYS A 59 17.76 28.77 -3.29
C CYS A 59 18.52 28.14 -4.46
N ARG A 60 19.64 28.70 -4.89
CA ARG A 60 20.48 28.17 -5.97
C ARG A 60 21.02 26.78 -5.61
N GLU A 61 21.58 26.63 -4.42
CA GLU A 61 22.08 25.34 -3.94
C GLU A 61 20.97 24.26 -3.92
N VAL A 62 19.82 24.59 -3.32
CA VAL A 62 18.70 23.65 -3.19
C VAL A 62 18.08 23.33 -4.54
N TYR A 63 17.92 24.32 -5.42
CA TYR A 63 17.37 24.10 -6.76
C TYR A 63 18.26 23.17 -7.58
N THR A 64 19.56 23.40 -7.59
CA THR A 64 20.52 22.54 -8.29
C THR A 64 20.43 21.08 -7.80
N LYS A 65 20.20 20.89 -6.52
CA LYS A 65 20.11 19.54 -5.92
C LYS A 65 18.77 18.86 -6.19
N GLU A 66 17.65 19.60 -6.10
CA GLU A 66 16.30 19.04 -6.00
C GLU A 66 15.50 19.06 -7.31
N ALA A 67 15.87 19.93 -8.27
CA ALA A 67 15.05 20.19 -9.46
C ALA A 67 14.80 18.95 -10.34
N HIS A 68 15.73 18.00 -10.35
CA HIS A 68 15.67 16.80 -11.18
C HIS A 68 15.64 15.49 -10.39
N THR A 69 15.35 15.55 -9.08
CA THR A 69 15.32 14.34 -8.22
C THR A 69 14.05 13.52 -8.39
N ILE A 70 12.98 14.09 -8.92
CA ILE A 70 11.73 13.39 -9.23
C ILE A 70 11.42 13.62 -10.71
N THR A 71 11.28 12.53 -11.45
CA THR A 71 11.01 12.52 -12.89
C THR A 71 9.60 12.01 -13.18
N LYS A 72 9.17 12.13 -14.45
CA LYS A 72 7.93 11.47 -14.91
C LYS A 72 7.97 9.96 -14.76
N ALA A 73 9.14 9.35 -14.94
CA ALA A 73 9.32 7.92 -14.78
C ALA A 73 9.06 7.49 -13.33
N ASP A 74 9.65 8.22 -12.36
CA ASP A 74 9.40 7.95 -10.93
C ASP A 74 7.92 8.12 -10.55
N LEU A 75 7.24 9.12 -11.13
CA LEU A 75 5.80 9.31 -10.91
C LEU A 75 4.98 8.14 -11.49
N GLN A 76 5.34 7.66 -12.66
CA GLN A 76 4.68 6.53 -13.31
C GLN A 76 4.91 5.23 -12.55
N GLU A 77 6.13 5.01 -12.07
CA GLU A 77 6.48 3.85 -11.23
C GLU A 77 5.69 3.87 -9.91
N ALA A 78 5.66 5.02 -9.23
CA ALA A 78 4.93 5.17 -7.97
C ALA A 78 3.40 5.10 -8.14
N ASN A 79 2.89 5.41 -9.32
CA ASN A 79 1.45 5.46 -9.60
C ASN A 79 1.14 5.05 -11.05
N PRO A 80 1.20 3.74 -11.37
CA PRO A 80 1.05 3.22 -12.73
C PRO A 80 -0.26 3.61 -13.42
N ASP A 81 -1.34 3.77 -12.64
CA ASP A 81 -2.68 4.14 -13.12
C ASP A 81 -2.91 5.65 -13.24
N TYR A 82 -1.83 6.45 -13.17
CA TYR A 82 -1.93 7.90 -13.27
C TYR A 82 -2.36 8.36 -14.67
N GLY A 83 -3.66 8.53 -14.88
CA GLY A 83 -4.26 8.84 -16.19
C GLY A 83 -3.88 10.21 -16.80
N LEU A 84 -3.14 11.06 -16.08
CA LEU A 84 -2.76 12.40 -16.53
C LEU A 84 -1.25 12.57 -16.79
N LEU A 85 -0.51 11.48 -16.86
CA LEU A 85 0.95 11.51 -17.03
C LEU A 85 1.40 12.33 -18.25
N SER A 86 0.64 12.29 -19.36
CA SER A 86 0.91 13.08 -20.55
C SER A 86 0.86 14.59 -20.32
N SER A 87 0.11 15.05 -19.31
CA SER A 87 -0.03 16.46 -18.95
C SER A 87 0.98 16.96 -17.92
N VAL A 88 1.78 16.05 -17.34
CA VAL A 88 2.83 16.38 -16.37
C VAL A 88 3.94 17.14 -17.07
N ARG A 89 4.28 18.30 -16.55
CA ARG A 89 5.37 19.16 -17.08
C ARG A 89 6.69 18.76 -16.41
N ASP A 90 7.67 18.38 -17.21
CA ASP A 90 9.03 18.00 -16.81
C ASP A 90 10.11 19.01 -17.28
N ASP A 91 9.68 20.06 -17.99
CA ASP A 91 10.49 21.19 -18.40
C ASP A 91 10.81 22.07 -17.18
N MET A 92 11.94 21.84 -16.54
CA MET A 92 12.41 22.68 -15.42
C MET A 92 13.16 23.90 -15.95
N PRO A 93 12.73 25.13 -15.60
CA PRO A 93 13.46 26.34 -15.96
C PRO A 93 14.87 26.34 -15.38
N THR A 94 15.78 27.08 -15.99
CA THR A 94 17.09 27.36 -15.39
C THR A 94 16.95 28.25 -14.14
N PHE A 95 17.91 28.20 -13.22
CA PHE A 95 17.84 29.04 -12.03
C PHE A 95 17.84 30.53 -12.36
N GLU A 96 18.52 30.91 -13.43
CA GLU A 96 18.59 32.32 -13.91
C GLU A 96 17.19 32.83 -14.34
N GLU A 97 16.37 31.96 -14.94
CA GLU A 97 15.01 32.31 -15.31
C GLU A 97 14.10 32.50 -14.08
N LEU A 98 14.47 31.95 -12.93
CA LEU A 98 13.71 32.07 -11.68
C LEU A 98 14.06 33.35 -10.90
N LEU A 99 15.21 33.99 -11.15
CA LEU A 99 15.73 35.12 -10.34
C LEU A 99 14.76 36.30 -10.25
N GLY A 100 14.05 36.62 -11.33
CA GLY A 100 13.04 37.68 -11.33
C GLY A 100 11.92 37.40 -10.32
N GLU A 101 11.35 36.22 -10.39
CA GLU A 101 10.26 35.81 -9.50
C GLU A 101 10.71 35.63 -8.04
N LEU A 102 11.95 35.15 -7.82
CA LEU A 102 12.54 35.05 -6.47
C LEU A 102 12.72 36.44 -5.85
N ASN A 103 13.22 37.41 -6.62
CA ASN A 103 13.38 38.78 -6.13
C ASN A 103 12.04 39.42 -5.80
N ASP A 104 11.02 39.21 -6.60
CA ASP A 104 9.67 39.72 -6.34
C ASP A 104 9.09 39.13 -5.06
N LEU A 105 9.19 37.80 -4.89
CA LEU A 105 8.75 37.11 -3.66
C LEU A 105 9.42 37.66 -2.41
N LEU A 106 10.74 37.83 -2.45
CA LEU A 106 11.56 38.32 -1.33
C LEU A 106 11.43 39.84 -1.09
N SER A 107 10.95 40.57 -2.07
CA SER A 107 10.72 42.02 -1.93
C SER A 107 9.37 42.34 -1.28
N GLY A 108 8.40 41.42 -1.38
CA GLY A 108 7.04 41.60 -0.85
C GLY A 108 6.71 40.65 0.30
N ILE A 109 7.63 40.42 1.24
CA ILE A 109 7.36 39.58 2.42
C ILE A 109 6.48 40.37 3.37
N THR A 110 5.29 39.85 3.66
CA THR A 110 4.30 40.51 4.51
C THR A 110 3.35 39.48 5.16
N ASN A 111 2.46 39.95 6.01
CA ASN A 111 1.24 39.19 6.37
C ASN A 111 0.12 39.52 5.38
N ILE A 112 -1.04 38.90 5.52
CA ILE A 112 -2.24 39.33 4.78
C ILE A 112 -2.61 40.72 5.30
N LEU A 113 -2.85 41.67 4.42
CA LEU A 113 -3.17 43.04 4.79
C LEU A 113 -4.67 43.19 5.08
N LEU A 114 -5.00 44.10 6.00
CA LEU A 114 -6.37 44.51 6.28
C LEU A 114 -6.59 45.93 5.74
N GLY A 115 -7.46 46.05 4.77
CA GLY A 115 -7.93 47.33 4.27
C GLY A 115 -8.72 48.12 5.32
N GLU A 116 -8.97 49.41 5.05
CA GLU A 116 -9.76 50.28 5.94
C GLU A 116 -11.20 49.77 6.17
N ASP A 117 -11.77 49.10 5.18
CA ASP A 117 -13.08 48.43 5.22
C ASP A 117 -13.04 47.02 5.85
N LYS A 118 -11.90 46.61 6.40
CA LYS A 118 -11.60 45.26 6.93
C LYS A 118 -11.62 44.15 5.88
N SER A 119 -11.57 44.47 4.59
CA SER A 119 -11.33 43.49 3.54
C SER A 119 -9.90 42.97 3.62
N LEU A 120 -9.71 41.71 3.19
CA LEU A 120 -8.38 41.10 3.11
C LEU A 120 -7.73 41.44 1.76
N GLU A 121 -6.54 41.99 1.81
CA GLU A 121 -5.76 42.38 0.65
C GLU A 121 -4.51 41.50 0.53
N TYR A 122 -4.20 41.10 -0.72
CA TYR A 122 -3.11 40.21 -1.03
C TYR A 122 -2.13 40.88 -1.99
N THR A 123 -0.85 40.59 -1.76
CA THR A 123 0.24 41.05 -2.62
C THR A 123 0.76 39.92 -3.51
N SER A 124 1.57 40.25 -4.49
CA SER A 124 2.33 39.26 -5.27
C SER A 124 3.57 38.72 -4.53
N GLY A 125 3.82 39.16 -3.30
CA GLY A 125 4.93 38.71 -2.46
C GLY A 125 4.64 37.40 -1.73
N LEU A 126 5.44 37.16 -0.68
CA LEU A 126 5.29 36.01 0.21
C LEU A 126 4.50 36.41 1.47
N HIS A 127 3.36 35.78 1.68
CA HIS A 127 2.55 35.96 2.89
C HIS A 127 2.99 34.98 3.97
N LEU A 128 3.46 35.50 5.12
CA LEU A 128 3.76 34.73 6.30
C LEU A 128 2.51 34.62 7.17
N CYS A 129 2.03 33.39 7.42
CA CYS A 129 0.82 33.13 8.17
C CYS A 129 1.12 32.24 9.39
N VAL A 130 0.46 32.54 10.50
CA VAL A 130 0.45 31.69 11.71
C VAL A 130 -0.98 31.26 11.98
N ASP A 131 -1.27 29.96 11.86
CA ASP A 131 -2.61 29.46 12.12
C ASP A 131 -2.69 28.74 13.47
N ASN A 132 -3.09 29.50 14.49
CA ASN A 132 -3.39 29.02 15.83
C ASN A 132 -4.48 29.88 16.49
N CYS A 133 -4.95 29.47 17.67
CA CYS A 133 -6.05 30.16 18.35
C CYS A 133 -5.70 31.57 18.86
N SER A 134 -4.40 31.89 19.00
CA SER A 134 -3.93 33.21 19.50
C SER A 134 -3.43 34.14 18.39
N ALA A 135 -3.30 33.66 17.14
CA ALA A 135 -2.70 34.40 16.04
C ALA A 135 -3.28 35.83 15.87
N ASN A 136 -4.60 35.95 15.85
CA ASN A 136 -5.27 37.28 15.67
C ASN A 136 -5.14 38.23 16.87
N ARG A 137 -4.70 37.76 18.04
CA ARG A 137 -4.49 38.62 19.22
C ARG A 137 -3.11 39.27 19.19
N GLU A 138 -2.19 38.72 18.40
CA GLU A 138 -0.80 39.15 18.31
C GLU A 138 -0.50 39.80 16.94
N ALA A 139 -1.52 40.01 16.11
CA ALA A 139 -1.38 40.69 14.83
C ALA A 139 -1.07 42.19 15.04
N GLU A 140 -0.16 42.72 14.23
CA GLU A 140 0.06 44.17 14.14
C GLU A 140 -1.16 44.88 13.57
N GLU A 141 -1.33 46.17 13.88
CA GLU A 141 -2.42 46.95 13.32
C GLU A 141 -2.36 46.95 11.78
N GLY A 142 -3.51 46.69 11.14
CA GLY A 142 -3.60 46.59 9.68
C GLY A 142 -3.12 45.24 9.06
N THR A 143 -2.87 44.22 9.89
CA THR A 143 -2.47 42.89 9.37
C THR A 143 -3.32 41.76 9.92
N TYR A 144 -3.38 40.65 9.17
CA TYR A 144 -4.08 39.44 9.53
C TYR A 144 -3.17 38.23 9.42
N LEU A 145 -2.91 37.56 10.53
CA LEU A 145 -1.90 36.48 10.61
C LEU A 145 -2.42 35.11 10.17
N ARG A 146 -3.72 34.82 10.39
CA ARG A 146 -4.28 33.50 10.04
C ARG A 146 -4.41 33.36 8.54
N ILE A 147 -4.30 32.13 8.07
CA ILE A 147 -4.47 31.85 6.64
C ILE A 147 -5.93 32.01 6.21
N VAL A 148 -6.14 32.85 5.23
CA VAL A 148 -7.36 32.95 4.44
C VAL A 148 -6.91 33.09 3.00
N TYR A 149 -7.50 32.30 2.11
CA TYR A 149 -7.14 32.37 0.69
C TYR A 149 -8.00 33.41 -0.05
N PRO A 150 -7.44 34.08 -1.08
CA PRO A 150 -8.21 34.97 -1.93
C PRO A 150 -9.31 34.24 -2.68
N THR A 151 -10.40 34.93 -2.93
CA THR A 151 -11.50 34.42 -3.76
C THR A 151 -11.06 34.32 -5.23
N ASP A 152 -11.82 33.57 -6.04
CA ASP A 152 -11.55 33.46 -7.49
C ASP A 152 -11.57 34.83 -8.21
N GLU A 153 -12.37 35.79 -7.71
CA GLU A 153 -12.42 37.14 -8.25
C GLU A 153 -11.15 37.92 -7.93
N GLN A 154 -10.67 37.85 -6.69
CA GLN A 154 -9.40 38.45 -6.27
C GLN A 154 -8.23 37.82 -7.02
N LEU A 155 -8.19 36.49 -7.20
CA LEU A 155 -7.14 35.82 -7.97
C LEU A 155 -7.10 36.26 -9.44
N LYS A 156 -8.26 36.51 -10.08
CA LYS A 156 -8.32 37.01 -11.46
C LYS A 156 -7.76 38.44 -11.60
N SER A 157 -7.88 39.27 -10.56
CA SER A 157 -7.36 40.63 -10.55
C SER A 157 -5.86 40.70 -10.26
N MET A 158 -5.26 39.62 -9.73
CA MET A 158 -3.83 39.58 -9.41
C MET A 158 -2.98 39.27 -10.64
N GLU A 159 -1.88 40.01 -10.80
CA GLU A 159 -0.93 39.76 -11.86
C GLU A 159 -0.19 38.44 -11.71
N LYS A 160 0.21 38.10 -10.48
CA LYS A 160 0.94 36.88 -10.12
C LYS A 160 0.20 36.07 -9.05
N ALA A 161 0.39 34.75 -9.07
CA ALA A 161 -0.15 33.86 -8.05
C ALA A 161 0.39 34.21 -6.65
N PRO A 162 -0.47 34.42 -5.63
CA PRO A 162 -0.02 34.70 -4.27
C PRO A 162 0.64 33.48 -3.63
N ALA A 163 1.67 33.70 -2.82
CA ALA A 163 2.40 32.66 -2.11
C ALA A 163 2.17 32.77 -0.60
N PHE A 164 1.98 31.62 0.05
CA PHE A 164 1.69 31.54 1.49
C PHE A 164 2.63 30.55 2.19
N LEU A 165 3.31 31.01 3.24
CA LEU A 165 4.04 30.16 4.16
C LEU A 165 3.23 30.09 5.46
N VAL A 166 2.68 28.92 5.76
CA VAL A 166 1.72 28.73 6.86
C VAL A 166 2.40 27.95 7.98
N ILE A 167 2.51 28.54 9.15
CA ILE A 167 3.08 27.94 10.36
C ILE A 167 1.94 27.57 11.30
N GLY A 168 1.90 26.32 11.76
CA GLY A 168 0.84 25.95 12.69
C GLY A 168 0.96 24.53 13.24
N GLY A 169 -0.03 24.18 14.06
CA GLY A 169 -0.09 22.94 14.79
C GLY A 169 -1.46 22.25 14.70
N ASN A 170 -2.16 22.14 15.84
CA ASN A 170 -3.42 21.40 15.95
C ASN A 170 -4.55 21.95 15.09
N THR A 171 -4.62 23.25 14.88
CA THR A 171 -5.65 23.89 14.04
C THR A 171 -5.58 23.42 12.60
N LEU A 172 -4.37 23.14 12.12
CA LEU A 172 -4.14 22.63 10.77
C LEU A 172 -4.65 21.19 10.57
N SER A 173 -4.81 20.40 11.61
CA SER A 173 -5.25 19.01 11.50
C SER A 173 -6.76 18.85 11.26
N ARG A 174 -7.56 19.89 11.46
CA ARG A 174 -9.04 19.80 11.36
C ARG A 174 -9.65 21.04 10.72
N GLY A 175 -10.48 20.82 9.70
CA GLY A 175 -11.34 21.86 9.14
C GLY A 175 -10.69 22.89 8.20
N LEU A 176 -9.37 22.87 8.01
CA LEU A 176 -8.67 23.76 7.11
C LEU A 176 -8.29 23.03 5.81
N THR A 177 -8.46 23.68 4.69
CA THR A 177 -7.92 23.24 3.39
C THR A 177 -6.69 24.09 3.08
N ILE A 178 -5.58 23.45 2.73
CA ILE A 178 -4.37 24.14 2.28
C ILE A 178 -4.36 24.12 0.74
N ASP A 179 -4.70 25.25 0.15
CA ASP A 179 -4.72 25.39 -1.30
C ASP A 179 -3.32 25.48 -1.87
N GLY A 180 -3.09 24.80 -2.99
CA GLY A 180 -1.82 24.88 -3.70
C GLY A 180 -0.60 24.41 -2.89
N LEU A 181 -0.76 23.46 -1.98
CA LEU A 181 0.37 22.97 -1.17
C LEU A 181 1.40 22.27 -2.04
N VAL A 182 2.58 22.88 -2.15
CA VAL A 182 3.72 22.37 -2.93
C VAL A 182 4.87 21.88 -2.06
N CYS A 183 4.97 22.40 -0.84
CA CYS A 183 6.05 22.04 0.07
C CYS A 183 5.54 21.90 1.50
N THR A 184 6.05 20.90 2.21
CA THR A 184 5.75 20.71 3.63
C THR A 184 7.03 20.44 4.43
N PHE A 185 7.19 21.17 5.51
CA PHE A 185 8.16 20.84 6.56
C PHE A 185 7.41 20.23 7.75
N PHE A 186 7.63 18.94 7.99
CA PHE A 186 6.91 18.17 9.01
C PHE A 186 7.88 17.60 10.05
N SER A 187 7.95 18.24 11.20
CA SER A 187 8.77 17.77 12.34
C SER A 187 7.93 17.40 13.56
N ARG A 188 6.61 17.46 13.42
CA ARG A 188 5.71 17.14 14.51
C ARG A 188 5.75 15.66 14.85
N THR A 189 5.81 15.35 16.14
CA THR A 189 5.65 13.99 16.65
C THR A 189 4.23 13.77 17.14
N SER A 190 3.69 12.60 16.86
CA SER A 190 2.45 12.10 17.45
C SER A 190 2.59 10.60 17.73
N ASN A 191 2.03 10.17 18.84
CA ASN A 191 1.95 8.74 19.18
C ASN A 191 0.56 8.15 18.89
N GLN A 192 -0.30 8.91 18.19
CA GLN A 192 -1.63 8.48 17.78
C GLN A 192 -1.70 8.35 16.27
N ALA A 193 -2.05 7.17 15.78
CA ALA A 193 -2.14 6.86 14.36
C ALA A 193 -3.20 7.71 13.65
N ASP A 194 -4.40 7.83 14.23
CA ASP A 194 -5.49 8.64 13.69
C ASP A 194 -5.10 10.11 13.54
N THR A 195 -4.35 10.64 14.50
CA THR A 195 -3.84 12.02 14.44
C THR A 195 -2.81 12.19 13.32
N LEU A 196 -1.89 11.23 13.15
CA LEU A 196 -0.93 11.25 12.04
C LEU A 196 -1.61 11.16 10.68
N MET A 197 -2.59 10.27 10.53
CA MET A 197 -3.37 10.14 9.30
C MET A 197 -4.14 11.42 8.97
N GLN A 198 -4.73 12.10 9.97
CA GLN A 198 -5.39 13.39 9.78
C GLN A 198 -4.41 14.48 9.34
N MET A 199 -3.17 14.46 9.81
CA MET A 199 -2.13 15.40 9.40
C MET A 199 -1.61 15.13 7.99
N ALA A 200 -1.62 13.88 7.53
CA ALA A 200 -1.16 13.49 6.20
C ALA A 200 -2.15 13.81 5.08
N ARG A 201 -3.38 14.19 5.40
CA ARG A 201 -4.45 14.45 4.41
C ARG A 201 -4.07 15.48 3.35
N TRP A 202 -3.08 16.35 3.59
CA TRP A 202 -2.65 17.38 2.65
C TRP A 202 -1.49 16.94 1.75
N PHE A 203 -0.78 15.85 2.08
CA PHE A 203 0.39 15.39 1.33
C PHE A 203 0.04 14.77 -0.02
N GLY A 204 -1.25 14.75 -0.35
CA GLY A 204 -1.75 14.14 -1.56
C GLY A 204 -1.34 14.91 -2.82
N TYR A 205 -1.44 14.17 -3.91
CA TYR A 205 -1.24 14.61 -5.28
C TYR A 205 -2.00 15.91 -5.64
N ARG A 206 -1.35 16.76 -6.46
CA ARG A 206 -1.91 18.00 -7.01
C ARG A 206 -1.61 18.08 -8.50
N LYS A 207 -2.68 18.21 -9.31
CA LYS A 207 -2.57 18.35 -10.76
C LYS A 207 -1.85 19.65 -11.14
N GLY A 208 -0.85 19.53 -12.03
CA GLY A 208 -0.14 20.66 -12.65
C GLY A 208 1.21 21.01 -12.03
N TYR A 209 1.56 20.39 -10.88
CA TYR A 209 2.89 20.56 -10.26
C TYR A 209 3.38 19.30 -9.53
N GLU A 210 3.07 18.15 -10.09
CA GLU A 210 3.34 16.82 -9.56
C GLU A 210 4.81 16.61 -9.21
N LEU A 211 5.72 17.10 -10.09
CA LEU A 211 7.16 16.94 -9.92
C LEU A 211 7.78 17.97 -8.96
N LEU A 212 7.02 18.98 -8.52
CA LEU A 212 7.51 20.03 -7.62
C LEU A 212 7.22 19.74 -6.14
N GLN A 213 6.35 18.79 -5.85
CA GLN A 213 5.97 18.48 -4.46
C GLN A 213 7.14 17.90 -3.68
N ARG A 214 7.40 18.45 -2.49
CA ARG A 214 8.41 17.94 -1.56
C ARG A 214 7.92 17.97 -0.13
N ILE A 215 8.36 16.98 0.62
CA ILE A 215 8.13 16.90 2.07
C ILE A 215 9.46 16.71 2.79
N TRP A 216 9.75 17.60 3.73
CA TRP A 216 10.85 17.45 4.70
C TRP A 216 10.29 16.87 5.98
N ILE A 217 10.67 15.65 6.27
CA ILE A 217 10.12 14.86 7.37
C ILE A 217 11.24 14.22 8.17
N THR A 218 11.03 13.99 9.46
CA THR A 218 12.00 13.25 10.29
C THR A 218 11.92 11.74 10.00
N ASP A 219 13.02 11.02 10.18
CA ASP A 219 13.07 9.57 9.97
C ASP A 219 12.05 8.81 10.85
N ASP A 220 11.81 9.30 12.07
CA ASP A 220 10.79 8.71 12.95
C ASP A 220 9.38 8.88 12.40
N ALA A 221 9.04 10.08 11.94
CA ALA A 221 7.74 10.34 11.33
C ALA A 221 7.59 9.57 10.01
N LEU A 222 8.65 9.47 9.19
CA LEU A 222 8.63 8.69 7.95
C LEU A 222 8.35 7.21 8.21
N ARG A 223 9.05 6.61 9.21
CA ARG A 223 8.77 5.21 9.62
C ARG A 223 7.32 5.02 10.06
N LYS A 224 6.79 5.95 10.84
CA LYS A 224 5.39 5.91 11.29
C LYS A 224 4.41 6.00 10.13
N PHE A 225 4.63 6.91 9.18
CA PHE A 225 3.78 7.00 8.00
C PHE A 225 3.85 5.77 7.10
N LYS A 226 5.03 5.18 6.91
CA LYS A 226 5.16 3.90 6.17
C LYS A 226 4.37 2.77 6.84
N ALA A 227 4.45 2.66 8.17
CA ALA A 227 3.67 1.67 8.92
C ALA A 227 2.15 1.92 8.80
N LEU A 228 1.72 3.18 8.86
CA LEU A 228 0.31 3.54 8.68
C LEU A 228 -0.21 3.28 7.26
N ALA A 229 0.59 3.56 6.24
CA ALA A 229 0.23 3.25 4.85
C ALA A 229 0.02 1.75 4.66
N LYS A 230 0.87 0.91 5.27
CA LYS A 230 0.71 -0.53 5.24
C LYS A 230 -0.59 -0.99 5.94
N ILE A 231 -0.92 -0.42 7.10
CA ILE A 231 -2.19 -0.70 7.79
C ILE A 231 -3.39 -0.35 6.89
N ASP A 232 -3.35 0.80 6.23
CA ASP A 232 -4.42 1.25 5.34
C ASP A 232 -4.58 0.31 4.14
N MET A 233 -3.47 -0.16 3.56
CA MET A 233 -3.49 -1.15 2.48
C MET A 233 -4.05 -2.51 2.96
N ASP A 234 -3.59 -3.01 4.10
CA ASP A 234 -4.08 -4.27 4.68
C ASP A 234 -5.59 -4.19 4.96
N LEU A 235 -6.05 -3.06 5.51
CA LEU A 235 -7.47 -2.83 5.79
C LEU A 235 -8.32 -2.76 4.51
N LYS A 236 -7.84 -2.09 3.48
CA LYS A 236 -8.53 -2.04 2.18
C LYS A 236 -8.66 -3.42 1.57
N HIS A 237 -7.58 -4.20 1.58
CA HIS A 237 -7.60 -5.56 1.07
C HIS A 237 -8.58 -6.45 1.86
N GLU A 238 -8.61 -6.32 3.19
CA GLU A 238 -9.59 -7.05 4.03
C GLU A 238 -11.03 -6.68 3.65
N VAL A 239 -11.32 -5.38 3.48
CA VAL A 239 -12.64 -4.91 3.05
C VAL A 239 -13.01 -5.46 1.68
N GLU A 240 -12.10 -5.45 0.71
CA GLU A 240 -12.31 -6.00 -0.63
C GLU A 240 -12.65 -7.50 -0.57
N MET A 241 -11.90 -8.29 0.20
CA MET A 241 -12.18 -9.71 0.40
C MET A 241 -13.58 -9.95 0.99
N PHE A 242 -14.01 -9.14 1.98
CA PHE A 242 -15.36 -9.27 2.55
C PHE A 242 -16.45 -8.89 1.54
N MET A 243 -16.19 -7.86 0.71
CA MET A 243 -17.11 -7.48 -0.36
C MET A 243 -17.26 -8.59 -1.40
N GLU A 244 -16.17 -9.22 -1.84
CA GLU A 244 -16.21 -10.34 -2.77
C GLU A 244 -16.98 -11.56 -2.22
N ARG A 245 -16.88 -11.78 -0.91
CA ARG A 245 -17.63 -12.84 -0.20
C ARG A 245 -19.08 -12.49 0.09
N GLY A 246 -19.54 -11.27 -0.23
CA GLY A 246 -20.89 -10.78 0.06
C GLY A 246 -21.20 -10.66 1.55
N ILE A 247 -20.17 -10.48 2.39
CA ILE A 247 -20.33 -10.30 3.84
C ILE A 247 -20.67 -8.84 4.13
N SER A 248 -21.79 -8.62 4.83
CA SER A 248 -22.21 -7.26 5.20
C SER A 248 -21.25 -6.62 6.21
N PRO A 249 -20.94 -5.31 6.09
CA PRO A 249 -20.13 -4.57 7.07
C PRO A 249 -20.64 -4.68 8.52
N SER A 250 -21.93 -4.93 8.73
CA SER A 250 -22.50 -5.14 10.06
C SER A 250 -22.07 -6.46 10.72
N LYS A 251 -21.52 -7.41 9.93
CA LYS A 251 -21.10 -8.72 10.41
C LYS A 251 -19.59 -8.82 10.64
N PHE A 252 -18.82 -7.81 10.25
CA PHE A 252 -17.38 -7.76 10.54
C PHE A 252 -16.99 -6.38 11.05
N GLY A 253 -16.07 -6.31 12.01
CA GLY A 253 -15.41 -5.07 12.40
C GLY A 253 -14.05 -4.98 11.71
N PRO A 254 -13.62 -3.79 11.25
CA PRO A 254 -12.29 -3.63 10.71
C PRO A 254 -11.24 -4.06 11.73
N ARG A 255 -10.27 -4.87 11.28
CA ARG A 255 -9.23 -5.43 12.13
C ARG A 255 -7.91 -4.73 11.83
N ILE A 256 -7.20 -4.31 12.86
CA ILE A 256 -5.87 -3.72 12.72
C ILE A 256 -4.88 -4.66 13.38
N ARG A 257 -3.90 -5.12 12.61
CA ARG A 257 -2.86 -6.04 13.09
C ARG A 257 -1.96 -5.35 14.11
N ASN A 258 -1.71 -6.01 15.23
CA ASN A 258 -0.79 -5.52 16.24
C ASN A 258 0.63 -6.00 15.90
N THR A 259 1.33 -5.28 15.01
CA THR A 259 2.74 -5.55 14.73
C THR A 259 3.66 -4.81 15.72
N PRO A 260 4.92 -5.23 15.90
CA PRO A 260 5.88 -4.53 16.76
C PRO A 260 6.07 -3.04 16.39
N GLU A 261 5.92 -2.69 15.12
CA GLU A 261 5.96 -1.30 14.68
C GLU A 261 4.71 -0.54 15.11
N ILE A 262 3.55 -1.18 15.05
CA ILE A 262 2.25 -0.60 15.44
C ILE A 262 2.11 -0.53 16.95
N ALA A 263 2.65 -1.49 17.69
CA ALA A 263 2.64 -1.50 19.15
C ALA A 263 3.37 -0.28 19.77
N LYS A 264 4.24 0.38 19.01
CA LYS A 264 4.97 1.59 19.43
C LYS A 264 4.12 2.86 19.41
N PHE A 265 2.95 2.86 18.75
CA PHE A 265 2.02 3.99 18.76
C PHE A 265 0.57 3.53 18.96
N ARG A 266 -0.21 4.40 19.55
CA ARG A 266 -1.64 4.12 19.79
C ARG A 266 -2.41 4.32 18.48
N ILE A 267 -3.29 3.38 18.17
CA ILE A 267 -4.15 3.48 16.98
C ILE A 267 -5.05 4.71 17.08
N THR A 268 -5.58 4.98 18.27
CA THR A 268 -6.47 6.13 18.53
C THR A 268 -6.36 6.61 19.98
N ALA A 269 -7.10 7.66 20.33
CA ALA A 269 -7.13 8.20 21.69
C ALA A 269 -7.59 7.16 22.72
N LYS A 270 -7.03 7.21 23.94
CA LYS A 270 -7.28 6.25 25.02
C LYS A 270 -8.77 5.96 25.28
N LYS A 271 -9.63 6.99 25.22
CA LYS A 271 -11.09 6.84 25.41
C LYS A 271 -11.76 6.04 24.27
N LYS A 272 -11.29 6.19 23.04
CA LYS A 272 -11.81 5.41 21.89
C LYS A 272 -11.26 4.00 21.86
N SER A 273 -10.01 3.80 22.29
CA SER A 273 -9.42 2.46 22.37
C SER A 273 -10.03 1.58 23.47
N GLN A 274 -10.77 2.17 24.42
CA GLN A 274 -11.53 1.39 25.41
C GLN A 274 -12.72 0.64 24.80
N MET A 275 -13.19 1.02 23.62
CA MET A 275 -14.23 0.31 22.86
C MET A 275 -13.67 -0.71 21.87
N ALA A 276 -12.36 -0.90 21.86
CA ALA A 276 -11.70 -1.88 21.01
C ALA A 276 -11.53 -3.19 21.78
N GLU A 277 -11.98 -4.28 21.20
CA GLU A 277 -11.74 -5.62 21.71
C GLU A 277 -10.51 -6.23 21.03
N TYR A 278 -9.74 -7.04 21.76
CA TYR A 278 -8.73 -7.88 21.17
C TYR A 278 -9.44 -9.02 20.43
N ALA A 279 -9.34 -9.03 19.11
CA ALA A 279 -9.78 -10.13 18.30
C ALA A 279 -8.56 -10.88 17.78
N ASP A 280 -8.62 -12.17 17.81
CA ASP A 280 -7.57 -13.05 17.34
C ASP A 280 -7.65 -13.21 15.82
N PHE A 281 -6.56 -13.47 15.10
CA PHE A 281 -6.60 -13.80 13.68
C PHE A 281 -7.18 -15.18 13.49
N ASP A 282 -8.16 -15.28 12.60
CA ASP A 282 -8.64 -16.53 12.08
C ASP A 282 -8.35 -16.58 10.58
N PHE A 283 -7.61 -17.59 10.16
CA PHE A 283 -7.32 -17.84 8.74
C PHE A 283 -8.28 -18.87 8.13
N CYS A 284 -9.31 -19.29 8.88
CA CYS A 284 -10.36 -20.17 8.36
C CYS A 284 -11.15 -19.48 7.24
N GLY A 285 -11.42 -20.21 6.17
CA GLY A 285 -12.10 -19.69 5.00
C GLY A 285 -11.21 -18.85 4.07
N ASP A 286 -9.91 -18.73 4.35
CA ASP A 286 -8.94 -17.99 3.56
C ASP A 286 -8.17 -18.86 2.55
N SER A 287 -7.67 -18.21 1.51
CA SER A 287 -6.76 -18.83 0.57
C SER A 287 -5.64 -17.87 0.18
N TYR A 288 -4.45 -18.41 0.04
CA TYR A 288 -3.24 -17.69 -0.36
C TYR A 288 -2.68 -18.32 -1.61
N GLU A 289 -2.27 -17.52 -2.59
CA GLU A 289 -1.65 -18.04 -3.80
C GLU A 289 -0.47 -17.16 -4.23
N THR A 290 0.52 -17.77 -4.84
CA THR A 290 1.65 -17.07 -5.44
C THR A 290 1.27 -16.62 -6.84
N THR A 291 1.25 -15.32 -7.09
CA THR A 291 0.95 -14.72 -8.40
C THR A 291 2.12 -13.93 -8.95
N ASP A 292 3.04 -13.57 -8.07
CA ASP A 292 4.21 -12.73 -8.35
C ASP A 292 5.49 -13.52 -8.04
N PHE A 293 6.41 -13.52 -8.98
CA PHE A 293 7.67 -14.27 -8.88
C PHE A 293 8.84 -13.35 -9.27
N THR A 294 10.02 -13.65 -8.71
CA THR A 294 11.28 -13.06 -9.17
C THR A 294 11.92 -14.00 -10.20
N ASN A 295 12.35 -13.46 -11.33
CA ASN A 295 13.00 -14.24 -12.38
C ASN A 295 14.49 -14.42 -12.08
N ASP A 296 14.79 -15.19 -11.04
CA ASP A 296 16.14 -15.46 -10.52
C ASP A 296 16.28 -16.91 -10.03
N ASP A 297 17.37 -17.21 -9.37
CA ASP A 297 17.69 -18.55 -8.86
C ASP A 297 16.64 -19.13 -7.90
N SER A 298 15.74 -18.31 -7.33
CA SER A 298 14.64 -18.78 -6.49
C SER A 298 13.68 -19.71 -7.23
N LEU A 299 13.53 -19.53 -8.56
CA LEU A 299 12.72 -20.43 -9.39
C LEU A 299 13.32 -21.83 -9.45
N ILE A 300 14.64 -21.91 -9.64
CA ILE A 300 15.39 -23.17 -9.69
C ILE A 300 15.36 -23.85 -8.32
N HIS A 301 15.55 -23.06 -7.25
CA HIS A 301 15.47 -23.56 -5.87
C HIS A 301 14.09 -24.17 -5.58
N ASN A 302 13.02 -23.45 -5.84
CA ASN A 302 11.66 -23.89 -5.58
C ASN A 302 11.27 -25.12 -6.41
N LEU A 303 11.79 -25.23 -7.64
CA LEU A 303 11.58 -26.40 -8.49
C LEU A 303 12.23 -27.64 -7.87
N ALA A 304 13.51 -27.55 -7.51
CA ALA A 304 14.26 -28.66 -6.89
C ALA A 304 13.65 -29.07 -5.53
N LEU A 305 13.26 -28.08 -4.70
CA LEU A 305 12.58 -28.31 -3.43
C LEU A 305 11.26 -29.06 -3.62
N THR A 306 10.49 -28.69 -4.65
CA THR A 306 9.20 -29.31 -4.94
C THR A 306 9.38 -30.75 -5.43
N ASP A 307 10.35 -31.00 -6.29
CA ASP A 307 10.66 -32.37 -6.76
C ASP A 307 11.06 -33.27 -5.58
N GLN A 308 11.86 -32.77 -4.64
CA GLN A 308 12.24 -33.50 -3.42
C GLN A 308 11.02 -33.77 -2.52
N PHE A 309 10.14 -32.78 -2.35
CA PHE A 309 8.95 -32.93 -1.54
C PHE A 309 7.97 -33.95 -2.13
N ILE A 310 7.77 -33.93 -3.45
CA ILE A 310 6.90 -34.91 -4.14
C ILE A 310 7.50 -36.33 -4.02
N ALA A 311 8.81 -36.49 -4.20
CA ALA A 311 9.47 -37.79 -4.01
C ALA A 311 9.28 -38.31 -2.58
N PHE A 312 9.34 -37.41 -1.57
CA PHE A 312 9.04 -37.78 -0.18
C PHE A 312 7.59 -38.23 -0.01
N LEU A 313 6.63 -37.50 -0.58
CA LEU A 313 5.20 -37.82 -0.50
C LEU A 313 4.91 -39.16 -1.15
N ASP A 314 5.48 -39.43 -2.33
CA ASP A 314 5.30 -40.68 -3.08
C ASP A 314 5.86 -41.88 -2.34
N ALA A 315 7.04 -41.72 -1.71
CA ALA A 315 7.64 -42.74 -0.84
C ALA A 315 6.79 -43.07 0.41
N MET A 316 6.06 -42.10 0.90
CA MET A 316 5.13 -42.29 2.06
C MET A 316 3.82 -42.97 1.66
N LYS A 317 3.24 -42.55 0.55
CA LYS A 317 1.88 -42.95 0.16
C LYS A 317 1.62 -42.61 -1.30
N GLN A 318 1.08 -43.54 -2.05
CA GLN A 318 0.62 -43.25 -3.41
C GLN A 318 -0.54 -42.24 -3.42
N PRO A 319 -0.50 -41.24 -4.32
CA PRO A 319 -1.59 -40.30 -4.45
C PRO A 319 -2.82 -40.94 -5.09
N ARG A 320 -3.97 -40.38 -4.83
CA ARG A 320 -5.19 -40.72 -5.58
C ARG A 320 -5.46 -39.69 -6.68
N SER A 321 -6.04 -40.14 -7.78
CA SER A 321 -6.62 -39.22 -8.76
C SER A 321 -7.81 -38.50 -8.15
N SER A 322 -7.90 -37.19 -8.40
CA SER A 322 -9.08 -36.42 -8.06
C SER A 322 -10.26 -36.74 -8.98
N THR A 323 -11.46 -36.81 -8.43
CA THR A 323 -12.71 -36.90 -9.19
C THR A 323 -13.29 -35.52 -9.52
N ALA A 324 -12.85 -34.49 -8.78
CA ALA A 324 -13.38 -33.15 -8.86
C ALA A 324 -12.59 -32.21 -9.79
N ALA A 325 -11.30 -32.46 -9.99
CA ALA A 325 -10.42 -31.71 -10.87
C ALA A 325 -9.36 -32.62 -11.48
N LYS A 326 -8.61 -32.13 -12.47
CA LYS A 326 -7.41 -32.82 -12.96
C LYS A 326 -6.29 -32.63 -11.94
N ALA A 327 -6.12 -33.57 -11.02
CA ALA A 327 -5.13 -33.48 -9.94
C ALA A 327 -4.82 -34.85 -9.35
N PHE A 328 -3.62 -34.98 -8.81
CA PHE A 328 -3.24 -36.06 -7.90
C PHE A 328 -3.18 -35.55 -6.46
N VAL A 329 -3.78 -36.29 -5.52
CA VAL A 329 -3.99 -35.85 -4.14
C VAL A 329 -3.38 -36.83 -3.15
N TRP A 330 -2.50 -36.36 -2.30
CA TRP A 330 -2.02 -37.06 -1.09
C TRP A 330 -2.88 -36.61 0.09
N ASP A 331 -3.69 -37.52 0.62
CA ASP A 331 -4.59 -37.22 1.73
C ASP A 331 -3.89 -37.37 3.09
N SER A 332 -4.14 -36.46 4.01
CA SER A 332 -3.77 -36.53 5.43
C SER A 332 -2.26 -36.56 5.72
N ILE A 333 -1.48 -35.78 5.00
CA ILE A 333 -0.06 -35.51 5.30
C ILE A 333 0.06 -34.71 6.58
N SER A 334 1.07 -35.00 7.42
CA SER A 334 1.22 -34.23 8.66
C SER A 334 1.59 -32.77 8.37
N TYR A 335 1.06 -31.86 9.17
CA TYR A 335 1.43 -30.43 9.07
C TYR A 335 2.94 -30.22 9.25
N GLU A 336 3.54 -30.96 10.18
CA GLU A 336 4.96 -30.87 10.47
C GLU A 336 5.81 -31.24 9.23
N ASP A 337 5.44 -32.26 8.48
CA ASP A 337 6.12 -32.62 7.22
C ASP A 337 5.91 -31.55 6.14
N VAL A 338 4.68 -31.04 5.99
CA VAL A 338 4.39 -29.97 5.02
C VAL A 338 5.17 -28.70 5.36
N LEU A 339 5.23 -28.31 6.64
CA LEU A 339 5.95 -27.14 7.07
C LEU A 339 7.46 -27.30 6.96
N SER A 340 8.02 -28.31 7.61
CA SER A 340 9.48 -28.46 7.76
C SER A 340 10.19 -28.86 6.46
N ARG A 341 9.54 -29.65 5.62
CA ARG A 341 10.12 -30.16 4.37
C ARG A 341 9.85 -29.29 3.16
N TYR A 342 8.86 -28.39 3.23
CA TYR A 342 8.43 -27.64 2.06
C TYR A 342 8.20 -26.15 2.34
N LEU A 343 7.15 -25.80 3.09
CA LEU A 343 6.74 -24.40 3.20
C LEU A 343 7.76 -23.48 3.88
N SER A 344 8.55 -24.00 4.83
CA SER A 344 9.59 -23.21 5.50
C SER A 344 10.81 -22.89 4.63
N ALA A 345 11.07 -23.71 3.60
CA ALA A 345 12.17 -23.54 2.66
C ALA A 345 11.73 -22.94 1.32
N PHE A 346 10.41 -22.83 1.07
CA PHE A 346 9.88 -22.26 -0.17
C PHE A 346 10.14 -20.76 -0.23
N GLU A 347 10.83 -20.30 -1.26
CA GLU A 347 11.19 -18.91 -1.46
C GLU A 347 10.05 -18.15 -2.14
N ILE A 348 9.55 -17.11 -1.43
CA ILE A 348 8.48 -16.23 -1.92
C ILE A 348 9.10 -14.94 -2.39
N SER A 349 8.76 -14.54 -3.61
CA SER A 349 9.20 -13.32 -4.25
C SER A 349 8.99 -12.07 -3.39
N ASP A 350 9.95 -11.16 -3.39
CA ASP A 350 9.82 -9.85 -2.74
C ASP A 350 8.74 -8.96 -3.38
N TYR A 351 8.37 -9.21 -4.62
CA TYR A 351 7.21 -8.58 -5.27
C TYR A 351 5.88 -9.01 -4.65
N SER A 352 5.81 -10.20 -4.04
CA SER A 352 4.66 -10.71 -3.27
C SER A 352 4.65 -10.24 -1.81
N THR A 353 4.91 -8.96 -1.54
CA THR A 353 5.09 -8.42 -0.17
C THR A 353 3.90 -8.73 0.75
N SER A 354 2.68 -8.65 0.25
CA SER A 354 1.46 -8.95 1.02
C SER A 354 1.41 -10.44 1.41
N LEU A 355 1.67 -11.34 0.47
CA LEU A 355 1.69 -12.79 0.71
C LEU A 355 2.80 -13.17 1.71
N LYS A 356 4.02 -12.67 1.49
CA LYS A 356 5.18 -12.95 2.35
C LYS A 356 4.94 -12.56 3.81
N ASN A 357 4.31 -11.41 4.04
CA ASN A 357 3.94 -10.95 5.37
C ASN A 357 2.79 -11.76 5.98
N ASN A 358 1.78 -12.10 5.18
CA ASN A 358 0.62 -12.88 5.66
C ASN A 358 1.02 -14.30 6.03
N LEU A 359 1.90 -14.94 5.27
CA LEU A 359 2.33 -16.31 5.55
C LEU A 359 3.10 -16.44 6.87
N ARG A 360 3.88 -15.43 7.28
CA ARG A 360 4.52 -15.46 8.59
C ARG A 360 3.48 -15.58 9.72
N TYR A 361 2.45 -14.75 9.72
CA TYR A 361 1.38 -14.80 10.71
C TYR A 361 0.52 -16.05 10.58
N PHE A 362 0.31 -16.51 9.35
CA PHE A 362 -0.36 -17.76 9.08
C PHE A 362 0.39 -18.95 9.70
N PHE A 363 1.71 -19.02 9.60
CA PHE A 363 2.49 -20.10 10.22
C PHE A 363 2.48 -20.02 11.74
N GLU A 364 2.53 -18.83 12.33
CA GLU A 364 2.40 -18.62 13.77
C GLU A 364 1.02 -19.13 14.27
N TRP A 365 -0.05 -18.73 13.59
CA TRP A 365 -1.41 -19.17 13.88
C TRP A 365 -1.58 -20.68 13.67
N MET A 366 -1.09 -21.23 12.57
CA MET A 366 -1.18 -22.65 12.26
C MET A 366 -0.43 -23.51 13.30
N SER A 367 0.74 -23.04 13.75
CA SER A 367 1.49 -23.72 14.81
C SER A 367 0.70 -23.74 16.13
N GLN A 368 0.00 -22.66 16.47
CA GLN A 368 -0.88 -22.62 17.63
C GLN A 368 -2.06 -23.60 17.46
N MET A 369 -2.75 -23.56 16.32
CA MET A 369 -3.86 -24.47 16.03
C MET A 369 -3.43 -25.93 16.08
N ASN A 370 -2.23 -26.21 15.57
CA ASN A 370 -1.65 -27.55 15.61
C ASN A 370 -1.37 -28.02 17.05
N SER A 371 -0.87 -27.14 17.92
CA SER A 371 -0.67 -27.41 19.35
C SER A 371 -1.97 -27.72 20.09
N GLU A 372 -3.11 -27.21 19.59
CA GLU A 372 -4.47 -27.49 20.07
C GLU A 372 -5.09 -28.75 19.42
N GLY A 373 -4.34 -29.43 18.56
CA GLY A 373 -4.82 -30.65 17.85
C GLY A 373 -5.67 -30.38 16.62
N LYS A 374 -5.77 -29.11 16.17
CA LYS A 374 -6.50 -28.71 14.96
C LYS A 374 -5.56 -28.64 13.76
N PHE A 375 -6.06 -28.87 12.55
CA PHE A 375 -5.32 -28.79 11.28
C PHE A 375 -4.02 -29.59 11.24
N THR A 376 -3.92 -30.65 12.02
CA THR A 376 -2.72 -31.49 12.12
C THR A 376 -2.44 -32.31 10.87
N LYS A 377 -3.44 -32.47 10.00
CA LYS A 377 -3.38 -33.24 8.77
C LYS A 377 -3.84 -32.39 7.60
N TRP A 378 -2.97 -32.29 6.59
CA TRP A 378 -3.20 -31.53 5.37
C TRP A 378 -3.45 -32.47 4.19
N ASN A 379 -4.18 -31.98 3.19
CA ASN A 379 -4.17 -32.59 1.88
C ASN A 379 -3.20 -31.81 0.98
N VAL A 380 -2.41 -32.54 0.21
CA VAL A 380 -1.48 -31.95 -0.78
C VAL A 380 -1.94 -32.40 -2.15
N ALA A 381 -2.05 -31.47 -3.09
CA ALA A 381 -2.45 -31.82 -4.44
C ALA A 381 -1.55 -31.16 -5.48
N VAL A 382 -1.18 -31.93 -6.51
CA VAL A 382 -0.54 -31.42 -7.71
C VAL A 382 -1.59 -31.33 -8.81
N ILE A 383 -1.68 -30.14 -9.41
CA ILE A 383 -2.67 -29.87 -10.46
C ILE A 383 -2.10 -30.28 -11.81
N ASP A 384 -2.88 -31.08 -12.55
CA ASP A 384 -2.55 -31.54 -13.90
C ASP A 384 -3.02 -30.48 -14.93
N GLY A 385 -2.06 -29.95 -15.66
CA GLY A 385 -2.30 -29.03 -16.79
C GLY A 385 -2.77 -29.76 -18.04
N ASP A 386 -3.28 -28.98 -18.97
CA ASP A 386 -3.78 -29.54 -20.26
C ASP A 386 -2.66 -29.87 -21.28
N ASN A 387 -1.41 -29.45 -21.00
CA ASN A 387 -0.30 -29.64 -21.92
C ASN A 387 0.32 -31.03 -21.76
N GLN A 388 0.05 -31.90 -22.73
CA GLN A 388 0.56 -33.28 -22.76
C GLN A 388 1.99 -33.39 -23.39
N ASP A 389 2.50 -32.34 -24.01
CA ASP A 389 3.81 -32.33 -24.64
C ASP A 389 4.96 -32.15 -23.61
N ASN A 390 4.64 -31.62 -22.43
CA ASN A 390 5.59 -31.39 -21.34
C ASN A 390 5.05 -32.02 -20.05
N LEU A 391 5.47 -33.21 -19.76
CA LEU A 391 5.03 -33.99 -18.60
C LEU A 391 6.02 -33.84 -17.45
N TRP A 392 5.48 -33.64 -16.26
CA TRP A 392 6.21 -33.65 -15.00
C TRP A 392 5.93 -34.96 -14.24
N SER A 393 6.98 -35.67 -13.87
CA SER A 393 6.83 -36.88 -13.05
C SER A 393 6.50 -36.51 -11.61
N VAL A 394 5.41 -37.07 -11.08
CA VAL A 394 4.92 -36.83 -9.72
C VAL A 394 4.84 -38.11 -8.87
N GLY A 395 5.54 -39.16 -9.29
CA GLY A 395 5.63 -40.45 -8.63
C GLY A 395 5.89 -41.60 -9.61
N ASP A 396 5.94 -42.82 -9.12
CA ASP A 396 6.21 -44.02 -9.91
C ASP A 396 5.14 -44.21 -11.01
N GLY A 397 5.52 -43.81 -12.25
CA GLY A 397 4.66 -43.92 -13.42
C GLY A 397 3.53 -42.91 -13.49
N LEU A 398 3.51 -41.92 -12.61
CA LEU A 398 2.52 -40.83 -12.61
C LEU A 398 3.11 -39.56 -13.22
N TYR A 399 2.38 -38.99 -14.15
CA TYR A 399 2.76 -37.77 -14.85
C TYR A 399 1.63 -36.79 -14.89
N VAL A 400 1.94 -35.50 -14.77
CA VAL A 400 1.03 -34.38 -14.93
C VAL A 400 1.52 -33.45 -16.03
N GLY A 401 0.60 -32.85 -16.77
CA GLY A 401 0.91 -31.81 -17.71
C GLY A 401 1.26 -30.49 -17.01
N MET A 402 2.17 -29.72 -17.59
CA MET A 402 2.50 -28.41 -17.08
C MET A 402 1.40 -27.38 -17.39
N ILE A 403 1.30 -26.37 -16.54
CA ILE A 403 0.35 -25.25 -16.70
C ILE A 403 0.97 -24.20 -17.63
N GLU A 404 0.20 -23.73 -18.59
CA GLU A 404 0.59 -22.57 -19.40
C GLU A 404 -0.05 -21.29 -18.85
N ARG A 405 0.79 -20.27 -18.61
CA ARG A 405 0.38 -18.92 -18.20
C ARG A 405 1.12 -17.90 -19.04
N THR A 406 0.61 -16.67 -19.03
CA THR A 406 1.28 -15.49 -19.60
C THR A 406 1.50 -14.49 -18.49
N ARG A 407 2.58 -13.72 -18.53
CA ARG A 407 2.81 -12.65 -17.54
C ARG A 407 2.12 -11.36 -17.97
N LYS A 408 1.72 -10.54 -17.00
CA LYS A 408 1.31 -9.17 -17.25
C LYS A 408 2.52 -8.35 -17.70
N LYS A 409 2.26 -7.27 -18.42
CA LYS A 409 3.28 -6.28 -18.73
C LYS A 409 3.55 -5.46 -17.48
N VAL A 410 4.71 -5.67 -16.85
CA VAL A 410 5.24 -4.95 -15.70
C VAL A 410 6.57 -4.27 -16.08
N GLU A 411 7.03 -3.30 -15.30
CA GLU A 411 8.18 -2.47 -15.65
C GLU A 411 9.51 -3.20 -15.52
N SER A 412 9.65 -4.10 -14.55
CA SER A 412 10.88 -4.88 -14.35
C SER A 412 10.80 -6.20 -15.10
N GLU A 413 11.86 -6.52 -15.86
CA GLU A 413 11.98 -7.84 -16.51
C GLU A 413 12.15 -8.98 -15.51
N GLU A 414 12.66 -8.68 -14.32
CA GLU A 414 12.82 -9.65 -13.23
C GLU A 414 11.50 -9.97 -12.53
N HIS A 415 10.50 -9.10 -12.65
CA HIS A 415 9.17 -9.31 -12.06
C HIS A 415 8.26 -10.08 -13.02
N ILE A 416 7.77 -11.23 -12.59
CA ILE A 416 6.78 -12.03 -13.29
C ILE A 416 5.45 -11.99 -12.51
N ASP A 417 4.45 -11.27 -13.01
CA ASP A 417 3.09 -11.26 -12.50
C ASP A 417 2.16 -12.06 -13.42
N ILE A 418 1.68 -13.21 -12.96
CA ILE A 418 0.72 -14.04 -13.71
C ILE A 418 -0.74 -13.65 -13.47
N GLY A 419 -1.02 -12.80 -12.49
CA GLY A 419 -2.33 -12.27 -12.12
C GLY A 419 -3.23 -13.23 -11.36
N SER A 420 -3.25 -14.52 -11.70
CA SER A 420 -4.02 -15.56 -11.01
C SER A 420 -3.39 -16.91 -11.27
N LEU A 421 -3.26 -17.70 -10.23
CA LEU A 421 -2.72 -19.06 -10.30
C LEU A 421 -3.83 -20.10 -10.37
N ARG A 422 -4.73 -20.08 -9.42
CA ARG A 422 -5.73 -21.10 -9.14
C ARG A 422 -7.02 -20.89 -9.92
N SER A 423 -7.64 -21.96 -10.38
CA SER A 423 -9.06 -21.94 -10.77
C SER A 423 -9.96 -22.21 -9.56
N GLY A 424 -11.20 -21.72 -9.60
CA GLY A 424 -12.16 -21.95 -8.51
C GLY A 424 -12.41 -23.44 -8.23
N ARG A 425 -12.28 -24.30 -9.24
CA ARG A 425 -12.50 -25.76 -9.11
C ARG A 425 -11.37 -26.47 -8.38
N ASP A 426 -10.17 -25.93 -8.43
CA ASP A 426 -9.00 -26.56 -7.80
C ASP A 426 -9.14 -26.56 -6.28
N ALA A 427 -9.88 -25.59 -5.72
CA ALA A 427 -10.12 -25.49 -4.27
C ALA A 427 -10.87 -26.68 -3.64
N VAL A 428 -11.43 -27.54 -4.45
CA VAL A 428 -12.18 -28.74 -4.01
C VAL A 428 -11.65 -30.03 -4.66
N CYS A 429 -10.45 -29.99 -5.23
CA CYS A 429 -9.84 -31.16 -5.89
C CYS A 429 -9.64 -32.32 -4.91
N ASP A 430 -9.50 -32.05 -3.63
CA ASP A 430 -9.33 -33.04 -2.56
C ASP A 430 -10.65 -33.62 -2.01
N VAL A 431 -11.81 -33.17 -2.49
CA VAL A 431 -13.09 -33.80 -2.18
C VAL A 431 -13.10 -35.24 -2.75
N ASN A 432 -13.48 -36.19 -1.94
CA ASN A 432 -13.66 -37.56 -2.39
C ASN A 432 -15.17 -37.84 -2.56
N GLU A 433 -15.66 -37.75 -3.79
CA GLU A 433 -17.09 -37.91 -4.11
C GLU A 433 -17.66 -39.24 -3.64
N SER A 434 -16.86 -40.31 -3.55
CA SER A 434 -17.33 -41.63 -3.07
C SER A 434 -17.64 -41.68 -1.58
N LYS A 435 -17.22 -40.68 -0.81
CA LYS A 435 -17.47 -40.53 0.63
C LYS A 435 -18.63 -39.60 0.96
N LEU A 436 -19.20 -38.94 -0.05
CA LEU A 436 -20.30 -38.00 0.13
C LEU A 436 -21.65 -38.72 0.17
N THR A 437 -22.59 -38.21 0.98
CA THR A 437 -23.99 -38.66 0.90
C THR A 437 -24.61 -38.21 -0.43
N PRO A 438 -25.72 -38.79 -0.88
CA PRO A 438 -26.40 -38.35 -2.10
C PRO A 438 -26.73 -36.84 -2.09
N GLU A 439 -27.18 -36.31 -0.95
CA GLU A 439 -27.49 -34.88 -0.78
C GLU A 439 -26.23 -34.01 -0.87
N GLN A 440 -25.15 -34.40 -0.22
CA GLN A 440 -23.86 -33.74 -0.28
C GLN A 440 -23.28 -33.75 -1.70
N LEU A 441 -23.45 -34.86 -2.42
CA LEU A 441 -22.97 -34.99 -3.80
C LEU A 441 -23.72 -34.04 -4.76
N GLU A 442 -25.03 -33.89 -4.62
CA GLU A 442 -25.80 -32.93 -5.39
C GLU A 442 -25.43 -31.48 -5.08
N GLU A 443 -25.24 -31.14 -3.81
CA GLU A 443 -24.78 -29.81 -3.40
C GLU A 443 -23.34 -29.53 -3.88
N PHE A 444 -22.46 -30.53 -3.83
CA PHE A 444 -21.11 -30.45 -4.36
C PHE A 444 -21.09 -30.13 -5.86
N LYS A 445 -21.89 -30.84 -6.66
CA LYS A 445 -22.01 -30.58 -8.10
C LYS A 445 -22.48 -29.16 -8.39
N LYS A 446 -23.45 -28.64 -7.61
CA LYS A 446 -23.95 -27.26 -7.73
C LYS A 446 -22.86 -26.24 -7.34
N THR A 447 -22.18 -26.45 -6.24
CA THR A 447 -21.10 -25.59 -5.75
C THR A 447 -19.94 -25.52 -6.73
N ARG A 448 -19.51 -26.66 -7.26
CA ARG A 448 -18.47 -26.77 -8.28
C ARG A 448 -18.81 -26.04 -9.57
N LYS A 449 -20.09 -26.06 -9.99
CA LYS A 449 -20.58 -25.37 -11.20
C LYS A 449 -20.62 -23.86 -11.01
N ASN A 450 -21.06 -23.40 -9.84
CA ASN A 450 -21.27 -21.97 -9.57
C ASN A 450 -20.00 -21.24 -9.12
N GLY A 451 -19.01 -21.95 -8.55
CA GLY A 451 -17.73 -21.37 -8.07
C GLY A 451 -17.85 -20.43 -6.86
N LYS A 452 -19.06 -20.04 -6.45
CA LYS A 452 -19.26 -19.12 -5.32
C LYS A 452 -19.14 -19.83 -3.98
N ASN A 453 -18.47 -19.17 -3.02
CA ASN A 453 -18.28 -19.65 -1.64
C ASN A 453 -17.68 -21.07 -1.55
N ILE A 454 -16.88 -21.46 -2.54
CA ILE A 454 -16.37 -22.82 -2.69
C ILE A 454 -15.44 -23.21 -1.52
N ILE A 455 -14.73 -22.25 -0.94
CA ILE A 455 -13.79 -22.49 0.17
C ILE A 455 -14.55 -22.74 1.47
N SER A 456 -15.53 -21.90 1.80
CA SER A 456 -16.33 -22.09 3.02
C SER A 456 -17.13 -23.40 2.97
N LYS A 457 -17.63 -23.79 1.81
CA LYS A 457 -18.38 -25.03 1.59
C LYS A 457 -17.55 -26.31 1.67
N ARG A 458 -16.20 -26.21 1.76
CA ARG A 458 -15.35 -27.40 2.00
C ARG A 458 -15.71 -28.12 3.30
N CYS A 459 -16.20 -27.37 4.29
CA CYS A 459 -16.68 -27.93 5.56
C CYS A 459 -17.86 -28.89 5.35
N ASP A 460 -18.78 -28.56 4.45
CA ASP A 460 -19.98 -29.39 4.14
C ASP A 460 -19.59 -30.74 3.50
N PHE A 461 -18.37 -30.82 2.94
CA PHE A 461 -17.84 -32.00 2.25
C PHE A 461 -16.84 -32.81 3.11
N GLY A 462 -16.80 -32.57 4.43
CA GLY A 462 -15.96 -33.31 5.37
C GLY A 462 -14.50 -32.90 5.41
N LEU A 463 -14.19 -31.64 5.00
CA LEU A 463 -12.85 -31.09 4.93
C LEU A 463 -12.62 -29.92 5.91
N GLN A 464 -13.43 -29.80 6.98
CA GLN A 464 -13.35 -28.70 7.95
C GLN A 464 -11.97 -28.55 8.60
N ASP A 465 -11.31 -29.69 8.94
CA ASP A 465 -10.01 -29.71 9.63
C ASP A 465 -8.85 -30.10 8.70
N LYS A 466 -9.04 -29.98 7.38
CA LYS A 466 -8.07 -30.38 6.36
C LYS A 466 -7.69 -29.23 5.44
N PRO A 467 -6.68 -28.43 5.81
CA PRO A 467 -6.09 -27.48 4.88
C PRO A 467 -5.58 -28.18 3.62
N LEU A 468 -5.61 -27.45 2.51
CA LEU A 468 -5.18 -27.94 1.21
C LEU A 468 -4.00 -27.12 0.71
N LEU A 469 -2.90 -27.79 0.40
CA LEU A 469 -1.78 -27.23 -0.36
C LEU A 469 -1.91 -27.66 -1.81
N LEU A 470 -2.07 -26.70 -2.71
CA LEU A 470 -2.06 -26.89 -4.15
C LEU A 470 -0.69 -26.52 -4.71
N ILE A 471 -0.15 -27.36 -5.57
CA ILE A 471 1.13 -27.18 -6.24
C ILE A 471 0.89 -27.17 -7.74
N TYR A 472 1.47 -26.18 -8.42
CA TYR A 472 1.38 -25.97 -9.86
C TYR A 472 2.78 -25.87 -10.45
N ARG A 473 3.04 -26.57 -11.55
CA ARG A 473 4.24 -26.33 -12.35
C ARG A 473 3.85 -25.58 -13.61
N ILE A 474 4.37 -24.37 -13.76
CA ILE A 474 4.12 -23.47 -14.87
C ILE A 474 5.32 -23.50 -15.79
N LYS A 475 5.06 -23.72 -17.08
CA LYS A 475 6.10 -23.79 -18.10
C LYS A 475 6.83 -22.45 -18.23
N LYS A 476 8.16 -22.46 -18.24
CA LYS A 476 9.02 -21.27 -18.33
C LYS A 476 8.77 -20.38 -19.55
N ASP A 477 8.40 -20.97 -20.69
CA ASP A 477 8.06 -20.22 -21.90
C ASP A 477 6.60 -19.72 -21.87
N GLY A 478 5.78 -20.32 -21.00
CA GLY A 478 4.35 -20.01 -20.86
C GLY A 478 3.54 -20.32 -22.11
N GLY A 479 2.36 -19.70 -22.21
CA GLY A 479 1.49 -19.76 -23.37
C GLY A 479 1.61 -18.52 -24.27
N GLU A 480 0.96 -18.56 -25.43
CA GLU A 480 0.91 -17.41 -26.34
C GLU A 480 -0.02 -16.30 -25.78
N PRO A 481 0.46 -15.05 -25.74
CA PRO A 481 -0.32 -13.93 -25.25
C PRO A 481 -1.55 -13.66 -26.15
N LYS A 482 -2.73 -13.66 -25.57
CA LYS A 482 -4.01 -13.40 -26.29
C LYS A 482 -4.44 -11.93 -26.28
N THR A 483 -3.78 -11.08 -25.48
CA THR A 483 -4.11 -9.65 -25.33
C THR A 483 -2.84 -8.80 -25.33
N LYS A 484 -2.97 -7.51 -25.67
CA LYS A 484 -1.84 -6.55 -25.75
C LYS A 484 -1.16 -6.28 -24.40
N ASN A 485 -1.85 -6.57 -23.28
CA ASN A 485 -1.34 -6.35 -21.93
C ASN A 485 -0.67 -7.60 -21.32
N ARG A 486 -0.49 -8.65 -22.13
CA ARG A 486 0.16 -9.88 -21.73
C ARG A 486 1.40 -10.14 -22.56
N LEU A 487 2.41 -10.75 -21.94
CA LEU A 487 3.68 -11.13 -22.55
C LEU A 487 3.90 -12.64 -22.40
N LYS A 488 4.81 -13.19 -23.21
CA LYS A 488 5.34 -14.54 -22.97
C LYS A 488 6.02 -14.60 -21.61
N MET A 489 6.01 -15.75 -20.98
CA MET A 489 6.58 -15.92 -19.64
C MET A 489 8.08 -15.56 -19.62
N ASN A 490 8.89 -16.18 -20.48
CA ASN A 490 10.34 -15.97 -20.59
C ASN A 490 11.05 -16.05 -19.23
N ALA A 491 10.71 -17.05 -18.42
CA ALA A 491 11.38 -17.32 -17.16
C ALA A 491 12.68 -18.10 -17.38
N ILE A 492 13.62 -17.98 -16.43
CA ILE A 492 14.92 -18.73 -16.50
C ILE A 492 14.69 -20.25 -16.37
N ASP A 493 13.67 -20.67 -15.59
CA ASP A 493 13.24 -22.07 -15.45
C ASP A 493 11.74 -22.15 -15.24
N ASP A 494 11.19 -23.39 -15.15
CA ASP A 494 9.80 -23.61 -14.83
C ASP A 494 9.48 -23.04 -13.44
N ILE A 495 8.28 -22.47 -13.31
CA ILE A 495 7.85 -21.79 -12.09
C ILE A 495 6.97 -22.70 -11.26
N ILE A 496 7.30 -22.88 -9.99
CA ILE A 496 6.40 -23.50 -9.03
C ILE A 496 5.53 -22.44 -8.38
N GLY A 497 4.23 -22.56 -8.64
CA GLY A 497 3.20 -21.79 -7.92
C GLY A 497 2.55 -22.63 -6.84
N ILE A 498 2.25 -22.04 -5.69
CA ILE A 498 1.53 -22.71 -4.61
C ILE A 498 0.27 -21.93 -4.23
N SER A 499 -0.77 -22.67 -3.81
CA SER A 499 -1.93 -22.08 -3.15
C SER A 499 -2.28 -22.85 -1.90
N ILE A 500 -2.47 -22.14 -0.79
CA ILE A 500 -2.86 -22.70 0.51
C ILE A 500 -4.32 -22.34 0.77
N ILE A 501 -5.14 -23.31 1.13
CA ILE A 501 -6.57 -23.12 1.41
C ILE A 501 -6.87 -23.68 2.79
N VAL A 502 -7.48 -22.86 3.65
CA VAL A 502 -7.97 -23.30 4.95
C VAL A 502 -9.49 -23.32 4.92
N SER A 503 -10.07 -24.47 5.20
CA SER A 503 -11.54 -24.64 5.26
C SER A 503 -12.10 -23.92 6.48
N GLY A 504 -13.34 -23.46 6.42
CA GLY A 504 -14.05 -22.87 7.53
C GLY A 504 -14.75 -21.57 7.18
N ASP A 505 -15.58 -21.10 8.08
CA ASP A 505 -16.16 -19.77 8.05
C ASP A 505 -15.30 -18.84 8.92
N SER A 506 -14.87 -17.73 8.36
CA SER A 506 -14.08 -16.69 9.07
C SER A 506 -14.84 -15.96 10.20
N ILE A 507 -15.99 -16.48 10.61
CA ILE A 507 -16.92 -15.90 11.61
C ILE A 507 -16.88 -16.70 12.92
N GLY A 508 -15.85 -17.48 13.16
CA GLY A 508 -15.73 -18.31 14.36
C GLY A 508 -14.60 -17.86 15.29
N GLU A 509 -14.70 -18.25 16.54
CA GLU A 509 -13.80 -17.99 17.65
C GLU A 509 -12.31 -18.06 17.31
N THR A 510 -11.57 -17.12 17.73
CA THR A 510 -10.36 -16.53 17.20
C THR A 510 -9.15 -16.70 18.13
N HIS A 511 -7.94 -16.86 17.58
CA HIS A 511 -6.72 -17.03 18.38
C HIS A 511 -5.45 -16.34 17.87
N ALA A 512 -5.56 -15.16 17.24
CA ALA A 512 -4.41 -14.28 17.02
C ALA A 512 -4.78 -12.84 17.34
N LYS A 513 -3.95 -12.13 18.11
CA LYS A 513 -4.32 -10.82 18.71
C LYS A 513 -4.44 -9.71 17.67
N SER A 514 -5.62 -9.35 17.28
CA SER A 514 -5.93 -8.13 16.54
C SER A 514 -6.87 -7.22 17.36
N LEU A 515 -6.92 -5.95 17.01
CA LEU A 515 -7.80 -4.98 17.67
C LEU A 515 -9.07 -4.85 16.84
N ARG A 516 -10.22 -5.28 17.36
CA ARG A 516 -11.53 -5.06 16.77
C ARG A 516 -12.13 -3.79 17.34
N ILE A 517 -12.47 -2.84 16.50
CA ILE A 517 -13.23 -1.66 16.89
C ILE A 517 -14.69 -1.96 16.61
N MET A 518 -15.52 -2.07 17.65
CA MET A 518 -16.96 -2.10 17.46
C MET A 518 -17.43 -0.67 17.15
N ILE A 519 -18.10 -0.52 16.04
CA ILE A 519 -18.72 0.74 15.58
C ILE A 519 -20.10 0.84 16.19
#